data_580b7e4a6954857655fcc2f288d3691f
#
_entry.id   580b7e4a6954857655fcc2f288d3691f
#
_cell.length_a   1.000
_cell.length_b   1.000
_cell.length_c   1.000
_cell.angle_alpha   90.00
_cell.angle_beta   90.00
_cell.angle_gamma   90.00
#
_symmetry.space_group_name_H-M   'P 1'
#
loop_
_entity.id
_entity.type
_entity.pdbx_description
1 polymer ?
#
loop_
_entity_poly.entity_id
_entity_poly.type
_entity_poly.pdbx_seq_one_letter_code
_entity_poly.pdbx_strand_id
1 'polypeptide(L)'
;MTKQIRAMLVEDHPDFRALMEVLLNGQSDIELVAQAGSLAEARGHAAMFEFDVVVLDLGLPDGQGEDLIADFRRPNPDVGVLILSASLDPASIEKATRLGANEILDKLAPLNEVLASVRRLGST
;
A
#
# COMPACT_ATOMS: atom_id res chain seq x y z
N MET A 1 -22.71 12.83 0.30
CA MET A 1 -22.13 11.49 0.06
C MET A 1 -20.66 11.50 0.49
N THR A 2 -20.29 10.52 1.24
CA THR A 2 -18.90 10.39 1.66
C THR A 2 -18.08 9.81 0.53
N LYS A 3 -16.99 10.46 0.18
CA LYS A 3 -16.08 9.94 -0.84
C LYS A 3 -15.37 8.70 -0.32
N GLN A 4 -15.34 7.64 -1.12
CA GLN A 4 -14.57 6.44 -0.76
C GLN A 4 -13.07 6.71 -0.89
N ILE A 5 -12.31 6.08 0.00
CA ILE A 5 -10.85 6.09 -0.07
C ILE A 5 -10.43 5.15 -1.19
N ARG A 6 -9.69 5.65 -2.15
CA ARG A 6 -9.21 4.86 -3.29
C ARG A 6 -7.87 4.24 -2.93
N ALA A 7 -7.89 2.92 -2.77
CA ALA A 7 -6.71 2.17 -2.31
C ALA A 7 -6.09 1.33 -3.42
N MET A 8 -4.78 1.20 -3.37
CA MET A 8 -4.00 0.30 -4.22
C MET A 8 -3.29 -0.70 -3.34
N LEU A 9 -3.26 -1.96 -3.74
CA LEU A 9 -2.58 -3.03 -3.00
C LEU A 9 -1.46 -3.61 -3.85
N VAL A 10 -0.24 -3.62 -3.32
CA VAL A 10 0.91 -4.24 -3.97
C VAL A 10 1.43 -5.36 -3.09
N GLU A 11 1.20 -6.60 -3.48
CA GLU A 11 1.50 -7.79 -2.70
C GLU A 11 1.63 -8.99 -3.64
N ASP A 12 2.76 -9.71 -3.58
CA ASP A 12 2.99 -10.86 -4.44
C ASP A 12 2.48 -12.18 -3.85
N HIS A 13 2.32 -12.26 -2.53
CA HIS A 13 1.87 -13.48 -1.88
C HIS A 13 0.36 -13.66 -2.06
N PRO A 14 -0.09 -14.70 -2.80
CA PRO A 14 -1.51 -14.81 -3.18
C PRO A 14 -2.49 -14.87 -2.01
N ASP A 15 -2.14 -15.61 -0.95
CA ASP A 15 -3.04 -15.77 0.21
C ASP A 15 -3.19 -14.47 0.98
N PHE A 16 -2.09 -13.77 1.20
CA PHE A 16 -2.14 -12.48 1.92
C PHE A 16 -2.86 -11.42 1.08
N ARG A 17 -2.63 -11.42 -0.24
CA ARG A 17 -3.32 -10.51 -1.14
C ARG A 17 -4.82 -10.75 -1.12
N ALA A 18 -5.25 -12.02 -1.13
CA ALA A 18 -6.67 -12.37 -1.07
C ALA A 18 -7.30 -11.92 0.25
N LEU A 19 -6.59 -12.08 1.37
CA LEU A 19 -7.04 -11.62 2.68
C LEU A 19 -7.23 -10.10 2.69
N MET A 20 -6.25 -9.36 2.18
CA MET A 20 -6.31 -7.89 2.12
C MET A 20 -7.43 -7.42 1.19
N GLU A 21 -7.65 -8.12 0.08
CA GLU A 21 -8.74 -7.79 -0.84
C GLU A 21 -10.08 -7.89 -0.13
N VAL A 22 -10.33 -9.00 0.58
CA VAL A 22 -11.57 -9.19 1.34
C VAL A 22 -11.72 -8.11 2.42
N LEU A 23 -10.63 -7.84 3.14
CA LEU A 23 -10.65 -6.84 4.20
C LEU A 23 -11.00 -5.44 3.68
N LEU A 24 -10.31 -4.98 2.65
CA LEU A 24 -10.50 -3.64 2.13
C LEU A 24 -11.84 -3.47 1.41
N ASN A 25 -12.22 -4.44 0.59
CA ASN A 25 -13.51 -4.39 -0.11
C ASN A 25 -14.71 -4.57 0.81
N GLY A 26 -14.50 -5.13 2.00
CA GLY A 26 -15.56 -5.26 3.00
C GLY A 26 -15.95 -3.96 3.67
N GLN A 27 -15.21 -2.88 3.45
CA GLN A 27 -15.45 -1.59 4.08
C GLN A 27 -16.21 -0.66 3.13
N SER A 28 -17.27 -0.02 3.65
CA SER A 28 -18.09 0.89 2.82
C SER A 28 -17.36 2.15 2.43
N ASP A 29 -16.34 2.54 3.17
CA ASP A 29 -15.57 3.78 2.95
C ASP A 29 -14.27 3.57 2.17
N ILE A 30 -13.98 2.35 1.74
CA ILE A 30 -12.75 2.03 1.01
C ILE A 30 -13.08 1.31 -0.29
N GLU A 31 -12.49 1.77 -1.39
CA GLU A 31 -12.56 1.09 -2.69
C GLU A 31 -11.18 0.61 -3.07
N LEU A 32 -11.00 -0.70 -3.24
CA LEU A 32 -9.75 -1.25 -3.75
C LEU A 32 -9.75 -1.12 -5.27
N VAL A 33 -9.09 -0.09 -5.79
CA VAL A 33 -9.11 0.27 -7.20
C VAL A 33 -8.29 -0.68 -8.06
N ALA A 34 -7.13 -1.10 -7.53
CA ALA A 34 -6.21 -1.95 -8.29
C ALA A 34 -5.34 -2.78 -7.36
N GLN A 35 -4.84 -3.88 -7.90
CA GLN A 35 -3.91 -4.76 -7.20
C GLN A 35 -2.76 -5.10 -8.12
N ALA A 36 -1.59 -5.34 -7.55
CA ALA A 36 -0.41 -5.74 -8.31
C ALA A 36 0.41 -6.74 -7.51
N GLY A 37 1.00 -7.71 -8.20
CA GLY A 37 1.89 -8.70 -7.59
C GLY A 37 3.36 -8.48 -7.91
N SER A 38 3.70 -7.39 -8.58
CA SER A 38 5.08 -7.09 -9.00
C SER A 38 5.28 -5.59 -9.14
N LEU A 39 6.55 -5.18 -9.22
CA LEU A 39 6.89 -3.78 -9.51
C LEU A 39 6.34 -3.34 -10.87
N ALA A 40 6.49 -4.19 -11.88
CA ALA A 40 6.05 -3.86 -13.23
C ALA A 40 4.55 -3.60 -13.31
N GLU A 41 3.73 -4.47 -12.69
CA GLU A 41 2.29 -4.28 -12.65
C GLU A 41 1.93 -2.99 -11.88
N ALA A 42 2.57 -2.78 -10.74
CA ALA A 42 2.31 -1.60 -9.90
C ALA A 42 2.62 -0.31 -10.64
N ARG A 43 3.74 -0.26 -11.38
CA ARG A 43 4.10 0.90 -12.18
C ARG A 43 3.08 1.19 -13.27
N GLY A 44 2.54 0.14 -13.89
CA GLY A 44 1.47 0.29 -14.87
C GLY A 44 0.23 0.94 -14.27
N HIS A 45 -0.18 0.49 -13.08
CA HIS A 45 -1.33 1.07 -12.39
C HIS A 45 -1.07 2.49 -11.92
N ALA A 46 0.15 2.78 -11.45
CA ALA A 46 0.53 4.13 -11.01
C ALA A 46 0.41 5.15 -12.14
N ALA A 47 0.65 4.71 -13.38
CA ALA A 47 0.56 5.57 -14.56
C ALA A 47 -0.88 5.81 -15.02
N MET A 48 -1.81 4.91 -14.66
CA MET A 48 -3.19 4.93 -15.17
C MET A 48 -4.24 5.42 -14.18
N PHE A 49 -4.00 5.28 -12.88
CA PHE A 49 -5.01 5.56 -11.86
C PHE A 49 -4.46 6.49 -10.78
N GLU A 50 -5.38 7.22 -10.14
CA GLU A 50 -5.06 8.00 -8.95
C GLU A 50 -5.51 7.23 -7.72
N PHE A 51 -4.71 7.28 -6.67
CA PHE A 51 -4.97 6.61 -5.40
C PHE A 51 -4.82 7.58 -4.24
N ASP A 52 -5.62 7.36 -3.19
CA ASP A 52 -5.47 8.12 -1.94
C ASP A 52 -4.44 7.46 -1.04
N VAL A 53 -4.36 6.13 -1.09
CA VAL A 53 -3.41 5.36 -0.28
C VAL A 53 -2.94 4.12 -1.03
N VAL A 54 -1.67 3.79 -0.85
CA VAL A 54 -1.07 2.55 -1.39
C VAL A 54 -0.61 1.69 -0.23
N VAL A 55 -1.06 0.43 -0.21
CA VAL A 55 -0.61 -0.57 0.75
C VAL A 55 0.43 -1.43 0.03
N LEU A 56 1.64 -1.46 0.54
CA LEU A 56 2.81 -1.91 -0.21
C LEU A 56 3.66 -2.90 0.58
N ASP A 57 3.94 -4.06 0.00
CA ASP A 57 4.91 -5.01 0.55
C ASP A 57 6.32 -4.62 0.07
N LEU A 58 7.31 -4.85 0.91
CA LEU A 58 8.70 -4.56 0.57
C LEU A 58 9.33 -5.62 -0.34
N GLY A 59 9.00 -6.89 -0.11
CA GLY A 59 9.57 -7.99 -0.90
C GLY A 59 8.72 -8.33 -2.10
N LEU A 60 9.16 -7.97 -3.30
CA LEU A 60 8.47 -8.29 -4.54
C LEU A 60 9.39 -9.14 -5.45
N PRO A 61 8.83 -9.95 -6.37
CA PRO A 61 9.64 -10.86 -7.17
C PRO A 61 10.64 -10.17 -8.09
N ASP A 62 10.34 -8.96 -8.54
CA ASP A 62 11.17 -8.20 -9.48
C ASP A 62 11.85 -6.97 -8.85
N GLY A 63 11.88 -6.89 -7.52
CA GLY A 63 12.59 -5.81 -6.84
C GLY A 63 12.04 -5.50 -5.47
N GLN A 64 12.40 -4.32 -4.96
CA GLN A 64 11.99 -3.88 -3.64
C GLN A 64 10.81 -2.93 -3.72
N GLY A 65 9.77 -3.21 -2.92
CA GLY A 65 8.52 -2.44 -2.95
C GLY A 65 8.71 -0.96 -2.67
N GLU A 66 9.63 -0.59 -1.77
CA GLU A 66 9.85 0.81 -1.45
C GLU A 66 10.31 1.66 -2.64
N ASP A 67 10.83 1.02 -3.70
CA ASP A 67 11.22 1.73 -4.92
C ASP A 67 10.01 2.26 -5.69
N LEU A 68 8.82 1.77 -5.37
CA LEU A 68 7.57 2.25 -5.99
C LEU A 68 7.06 3.57 -5.42
N ILE A 69 7.55 3.99 -4.26
CA ILE A 69 7.05 5.21 -3.61
C ILE A 69 7.16 6.42 -4.54
N ALA A 70 8.31 6.58 -5.19
CA ALA A 70 8.51 7.68 -6.14
C ALA A 70 7.56 7.59 -7.34
N ASP A 71 7.30 6.38 -7.83
CA ASP A 71 6.40 6.17 -8.97
C ASP A 71 4.98 6.60 -8.65
N PHE A 72 4.50 6.33 -7.44
CA PHE A 72 3.16 6.73 -7.02
C PHE A 72 3.09 8.23 -6.69
N ARG A 73 4.15 8.80 -6.12
CA ARG A 73 4.16 10.21 -5.71
C ARG A 73 4.43 11.19 -6.83
N ARG A 74 5.07 10.76 -7.91
CA ARG A 74 5.31 11.64 -9.04
C ARG A 74 4.01 12.19 -9.65
N PRO A 75 3.00 11.34 -9.96
CA PRO A 75 1.71 11.85 -10.42
C PRO A 75 0.81 12.36 -9.30
N ASN A 76 1.01 11.90 -8.07
CA ASN A 76 0.14 12.23 -6.94
C ASN A 76 0.97 12.43 -5.68
N PRO A 77 1.50 13.66 -5.45
CA PRO A 77 2.40 13.94 -4.32
C PRO A 77 1.81 13.66 -2.94
N ASP A 78 0.48 13.69 -2.81
CA ASP A 78 -0.20 13.54 -1.53
C ASP A 78 -0.61 12.10 -1.22
N VAL A 79 -0.31 11.14 -2.09
CA VAL A 79 -0.70 9.75 -1.84
C VAL A 79 -0.06 9.24 -0.54
N GLY A 80 -0.88 8.61 0.31
CA GLY A 80 -0.38 7.97 1.52
C GLY A 80 0.25 6.63 1.20
N VAL A 81 1.35 6.31 1.85
CA VAL A 81 2.04 5.03 1.65
C VAL A 81 2.12 4.29 2.98
N LEU A 82 1.44 3.14 3.04
CA LEU A 82 1.49 2.20 4.16
C LEU A 82 2.27 0.97 3.73
N ILE A 83 3.33 0.67 4.46
CA ILE A 83 4.10 -0.55 4.21
C ILE A 83 3.66 -1.63 5.18
N LEU A 84 3.39 -2.83 4.63
CA LEU A 84 3.16 -4.05 5.40
C LEU A 84 4.31 -4.99 5.10
N SER A 85 5.06 -5.41 6.11
CA SER A 85 6.23 -6.27 5.90
C SER A 85 6.28 -7.41 6.91
N ALA A 86 6.70 -8.59 6.43
CA ALA A 86 6.92 -9.74 7.30
C ALA A 86 8.24 -9.62 8.08
N SER A 87 9.13 -8.72 7.65
CA SER A 87 10.43 -8.52 8.26
C SER A 87 10.70 -7.04 8.48
N LEU A 88 10.54 -6.59 9.72
CA LEU A 88 10.76 -5.20 10.11
C LEU A 88 12.14 -5.03 10.74
N ASP A 89 13.20 -5.26 9.95
CA ASP A 89 14.54 -4.98 10.43
C ASP A 89 14.83 -3.46 10.37
N PRO A 90 15.74 -2.96 11.24
CA PRO A 90 16.00 -1.52 11.33
C PRO A 90 16.45 -0.88 10.02
N ALA A 91 17.25 -1.59 9.22
CA ALA A 91 17.74 -1.05 7.96
C ALA A 91 16.64 -0.86 6.93
N SER A 92 15.72 -1.82 6.84
CA SER A 92 14.56 -1.74 5.94
C SER A 92 13.61 -0.63 6.36
N ILE A 93 13.36 -0.50 7.66
CA ILE A 93 12.51 0.58 8.20
C ILE A 93 13.11 1.93 7.87
N GLU A 94 14.42 2.10 8.11
CA GLU A 94 15.10 3.35 7.82
C GLU A 94 15.03 3.71 6.34
N LYS A 95 15.29 2.75 5.46
CA LYS A 95 15.25 2.96 4.02
C LYS A 95 13.84 3.36 3.57
N ALA A 96 12.82 2.64 4.01
CA ALA A 96 11.45 2.92 3.63
C ALA A 96 11.00 4.30 4.12
N THR A 97 11.36 4.66 5.35
CA THR A 97 11.07 5.97 5.92
C THR A 97 11.76 7.07 5.13
N ARG A 98 13.03 6.89 4.81
CA ARG A 98 13.81 7.86 4.04
C ARG A 98 13.22 8.05 2.63
N LEU A 99 12.70 6.99 2.03
CA LEU A 99 12.08 7.05 0.71
C LEU A 99 10.66 7.63 0.73
N GLY A 100 10.11 7.86 1.93
CA GLY A 100 8.86 8.58 2.07
C GLY A 100 7.65 7.77 2.52
N ALA A 101 7.83 6.55 3.05
CA ALA A 101 6.72 5.81 3.63
C ALA A 101 6.14 6.58 4.81
N ASN A 102 4.82 6.67 4.87
CA ASN A 102 4.14 7.38 5.93
C ASN A 102 3.99 6.53 7.19
N GLU A 103 3.68 5.24 7.02
CA GLU A 103 3.52 4.30 8.12
C GLU A 103 4.04 2.94 7.73
N ILE A 104 4.53 2.19 8.69
CA ILE A 104 5.05 0.84 8.49
C ILE A 104 4.44 -0.06 9.56
N LEU A 105 3.81 -1.16 9.14
CA LEU A 105 3.24 -2.15 10.03
C LEU A 105 3.78 -3.54 9.70
N ASP A 106 3.82 -4.41 10.71
CA ASP A 106 4.10 -5.82 10.52
C ASP A 106 2.90 -6.48 9.84
N LYS A 107 3.14 -7.46 8.96
CA LYS A 107 2.06 -8.23 8.32
C LYS A 107 1.19 -8.98 9.32
N LEU A 108 1.69 -9.21 10.53
CA LEU A 108 0.93 -9.85 11.62
C LEU A 108 0.16 -8.85 12.47
N ALA A 109 0.22 -7.56 12.16
CA ALA A 109 -0.54 -6.54 12.89
C ALA A 109 -2.04 -6.87 12.81
N PRO A 110 -2.81 -6.56 13.86
CA PRO A 110 -4.26 -6.76 13.82
C PRO A 110 -4.88 -6.04 12.63
N LEU A 111 -5.87 -6.68 11.99
CA LEU A 111 -6.50 -6.14 10.79
C LEU A 111 -7.15 -4.78 11.01
N ASN A 112 -7.66 -4.53 12.23
CA ASN A 112 -8.22 -3.22 12.56
C ASN A 112 -7.17 -2.12 12.58
N GLU A 113 -5.90 -2.44 12.88
CA GLU A 113 -4.81 -1.47 12.80
C GLU A 113 -4.47 -1.13 11.34
N VAL A 114 -4.52 -2.13 10.47
CA VAL A 114 -4.32 -1.92 9.03
C VAL A 114 -5.39 -0.97 8.50
N LEU A 115 -6.65 -1.23 8.84
CA LEU A 115 -7.76 -0.39 8.42
C LEU A 115 -7.64 1.03 8.97
N ALA A 116 -7.23 1.18 10.23
CA ALA A 116 -7.04 2.48 10.84
C ALA A 116 -5.97 3.29 10.10
N SER A 117 -4.85 2.63 9.72
CA SER A 117 -3.79 3.28 8.94
C SER A 117 -4.27 3.69 7.56
N VAL A 118 -5.00 2.81 6.87
CA VAL A 118 -5.55 3.13 5.54
C VAL A 118 -6.47 4.34 5.62
N ARG A 119 -7.36 4.39 6.63
CA ARG A 119 -8.27 5.52 6.80
C ARG A 119 -7.54 6.81 7.13
N ARG A 120 -6.55 6.73 8.02
CA ARG A 120 -5.78 7.91 8.41
C ARG A 120 -5.00 8.48 7.23
N LEU A 121 -4.36 7.64 6.44
CA LEU A 121 -3.54 8.07 5.31
C LEU A 121 -4.39 8.45 4.10
N GLY A 122 -5.51 7.80 3.91
CA GLY A 122 -6.36 8.04 2.74
C GLY A 122 -7.37 9.16 2.89
N SER A 123 -7.52 9.72 4.09
CA SER A 123 -8.53 10.73 4.38
C SER A 123 -8.01 12.16 4.39
N THR A 124 -6.74 12.36 4.12
CA THR A 124 -6.12 13.69 4.17
C THR A 124 -6.22 14.43 2.85
#